data_b830fa6036a1df4d11d2a4d172e38b7e
#
_entry.id   b830fa6036a1df4d11d2a4d172e38b7e
#
_cell.length_a   1.000
_cell.length_b   1.000
_cell.length_c   1.000
_cell.angle_alpha   90.00
_cell.angle_beta   90.00
_cell.angle_gamma   90.00
#
_symmetry.space_group_name_H-M   'P 1'
#
loop_
_entity.id
_entity.type
_entity.pdbx_description
1 polymer ?
#
loop_
_entity_poly.entity_id
_entity_poly.type
_entity_poly.pdbx_seq_one_letter_code
_entity_poly.pdbx_strand_id
1 'polypeptide(L)'
;MEEAFSFFSHAWPLMLAAFAAGTVDSMGGGGGLITVPALLNMGVPPLFLLGTNKTISAFGSLPALLRYRKARLLPNLGWKIWAFLGLSCAAFSAVGAFVSQYEAFLDRISLIVPLMLVFVMGFMVKKWFFDAHPATELAMDSPKALMTKIAGPGSFLSIGGISFYDGLLGPGTGAFFMNFLEHHGVRTLTANAATKVFNLSSNVGALIFFVAMGKNLWLFGLSGAFCYALGNYLGAGFVIKRGQNLVRAVVLIVVSILLLRYLYRYIQSIGMI
;
A
#
# COMPACT_ATOMS: atom_id res chain seq x y z
N MET A 1 8.15 7.80 -32.14
CA MET A 1 6.99 8.62 -31.69
C MET A 1 5.71 7.81 -31.65
N GLU A 2 5.39 7.02 -32.68
CA GLU A 2 4.17 6.19 -32.73
C GLU A 2 4.08 5.15 -31.61
N GLU A 3 5.17 4.46 -31.26
CA GLU A 3 5.18 3.50 -30.16
C GLU A 3 4.93 4.14 -28.79
N ALA A 4 5.50 5.34 -28.56
CA ALA A 4 5.26 6.09 -27.33
C ALA A 4 3.79 6.56 -27.26
N PHE A 5 3.23 7.06 -28.36
CA PHE A 5 1.84 7.46 -28.43
C PHE A 5 0.89 6.27 -28.24
N SER A 6 1.17 5.14 -28.87
CA SER A 6 0.43 3.89 -28.68
C SER A 6 0.49 3.43 -27.21
N PHE A 7 1.65 3.50 -26.57
CA PHE A 7 1.77 3.17 -25.15
C PHE A 7 0.87 4.08 -24.28
N PHE A 8 0.98 5.40 -24.45
CA PHE A 8 0.20 6.34 -23.64
C PHE A 8 -1.30 6.22 -23.88
N SER A 9 -1.74 5.93 -25.10
CA SER A 9 -3.15 5.71 -25.42
C SER A 9 -3.75 4.49 -24.70
N HIS A 10 -2.92 3.51 -24.31
CA HIS A 10 -3.35 2.32 -23.56
C HIS A 10 -3.06 2.44 -22.06
N ALA A 11 -2.04 3.22 -21.64
CA ALA A 11 -1.60 3.32 -20.26
C ALA A 11 -2.34 4.39 -19.42
N TRP A 12 -3.08 5.32 -20.05
CA TRP A 12 -3.76 6.40 -19.31
C TRP A 12 -4.73 5.92 -18.22
N PRO A 13 -5.45 4.77 -18.33
CA PRO A 13 -6.30 4.32 -17.24
C PRO A 13 -5.49 3.91 -16.01
N LEU A 14 -4.30 3.32 -16.22
CA LEU A 14 -3.37 3.01 -15.13
C LEU A 14 -2.84 4.30 -14.49
N MET A 15 -2.49 5.29 -15.29
CA MET A 15 -1.96 6.57 -14.79
C MET A 15 -2.97 7.28 -13.91
N LEU A 16 -4.26 7.33 -14.31
CA LEU A 16 -5.34 7.87 -13.48
C LEU A 16 -5.57 7.05 -12.22
N ALA A 17 -5.61 5.72 -12.35
CA ALA A 17 -5.74 4.82 -11.20
C ALA A 17 -4.56 4.96 -10.23
N ALA A 18 -3.34 5.08 -10.75
CA ALA A 18 -2.14 5.28 -9.95
C ALA A 18 -2.15 6.63 -9.21
N PHE A 19 -2.60 7.70 -9.87
CA PHE A 19 -2.78 9.00 -9.21
C PHE A 19 -3.79 8.91 -8.05
N ALA A 20 -4.96 8.32 -8.29
CA ALA A 20 -5.96 8.09 -7.24
C ALA A 20 -5.40 7.19 -6.12
N ALA A 21 -4.69 6.12 -6.50
CA ALA A 21 -4.04 5.20 -5.57
C ALA A 21 -3.01 5.91 -4.68
N GLY A 22 -2.17 6.75 -5.27
CA GLY A 22 -1.19 7.55 -4.52
C GLY A 22 -1.86 8.51 -3.54
N THR A 23 -2.93 9.19 -3.99
CA THR A 23 -3.72 10.06 -3.13
C THR A 23 -4.27 9.29 -1.93
N VAL A 24 -4.91 8.16 -2.16
CA VAL A 24 -5.44 7.27 -1.12
C VAL A 24 -4.34 6.72 -0.22
N ASP A 25 -3.24 6.25 -0.81
CA ASP A 25 -2.12 5.69 -0.03
C ASP A 25 -1.55 6.70 0.97
N SER A 26 -1.42 7.97 0.55
CA SER A 26 -0.91 9.02 1.44
C SER A 26 -1.70 9.19 2.74
N MET A 27 -2.93 8.72 2.78
CA MET A 27 -3.93 9.02 3.80
C MET A 27 -4.18 7.89 4.82
N GLY A 28 -3.48 6.79 4.72
CA GLY A 28 -3.65 5.65 5.64
C GLY A 28 -3.28 4.32 5.03
N GLY A 29 -2.65 4.36 3.86
CA GLY A 29 -2.31 3.15 3.11
C GLY A 29 -3.52 2.58 2.38
N GLY A 30 -3.29 1.95 1.26
CA GLY A 30 -4.38 1.37 0.44
C GLY A 30 -4.17 1.57 -1.04
N GLY A 31 -3.05 2.14 -1.46
CA GLY A 31 -2.75 2.33 -2.88
C GLY A 31 -2.85 1.04 -3.69
N GLY A 32 -2.36 -0.06 -3.13
CA GLY A 32 -2.47 -1.39 -3.73
C GLY A 32 -3.91 -1.88 -3.97
N LEU A 33 -4.88 -1.39 -3.20
CA LEU A 33 -6.31 -1.68 -3.43
C LEU A 33 -6.81 -1.14 -4.77
N ILE A 34 -6.15 -0.14 -5.32
CA ILE A 34 -6.49 0.49 -6.60
C ILE A 34 -5.54 0.02 -7.70
N THR A 35 -4.22 0.01 -7.45
CA THR A 35 -3.22 -0.31 -8.47
C THR A 35 -3.25 -1.77 -8.90
N VAL A 36 -3.42 -2.72 -7.98
CA VAL A 36 -3.45 -4.15 -8.33
C VAL A 36 -4.63 -4.49 -9.23
N PRO A 37 -5.90 -4.15 -8.89
CA PRO A 37 -7.00 -4.39 -9.82
C PRO A 37 -6.91 -3.56 -11.11
N ALA A 38 -6.30 -2.37 -11.08
CA ALA A 38 -6.08 -1.60 -12.31
C ALA A 38 -5.12 -2.35 -13.26
N LEU A 39 -4.02 -2.87 -12.76
CA LEU A 39 -3.07 -3.68 -13.54
C LEU A 39 -3.71 -4.97 -14.09
N LEU A 40 -4.50 -5.68 -13.27
CA LEU A 40 -5.27 -6.84 -13.73
C LEU A 40 -6.26 -6.48 -14.83
N ASN A 41 -7.00 -5.38 -14.68
CA ASN A 41 -7.94 -4.89 -15.70
C ASN A 41 -7.26 -4.50 -17.02
N MET A 42 -5.97 -4.18 -16.99
CA MET A 42 -5.17 -3.90 -18.18
C MET A 42 -4.56 -5.16 -18.80
N GLY A 43 -4.83 -6.34 -18.24
CA GLY A 43 -4.31 -7.60 -18.76
C GLY A 43 -2.84 -7.84 -18.43
N VAL A 44 -2.29 -7.18 -17.39
CA VAL A 44 -0.93 -7.48 -16.94
C VAL A 44 -0.87 -8.94 -16.48
N PRO A 45 0.04 -9.75 -17.04
CA PRO A 45 0.12 -11.16 -16.67
C PRO A 45 0.38 -11.34 -15.16
N PRO A 46 -0.21 -12.36 -14.52
CA PRO A 46 -0.05 -12.62 -13.08
C PRO A 46 1.39 -12.61 -12.60
N LEU A 47 2.29 -13.14 -13.42
CA LEU A 47 3.72 -13.23 -13.16
C LEU A 47 4.40 -11.86 -12.94
N PHE A 48 3.93 -10.82 -13.62
CA PHE A 48 4.48 -9.46 -13.56
C PHE A 48 3.65 -8.50 -12.69
N LEU A 49 2.46 -8.92 -12.27
CA LEU A 49 1.48 -8.10 -11.59
C LEU A 49 2.05 -7.48 -10.31
N LEU A 50 2.54 -8.34 -9.42
CA LEU A 50 3.01 -7.91 -8.10
C LEU A 50 4.29 -7.09 -8.21
N GLY A 51 5.26 -7.51 -9.03
CA GLY A 51 6.49 -6.76 -9.24
C GLY A 51 6.25 -5.36 -9.82
N THR A 52 5.36 -5.26 -10.82
CA THR A 52 4.97 -3.97 -11.40
C THR A 52 4.28 -3.08 -10.37
N ASN A 53 3.37 -3.66 -9.55
CA ASN A 53 2.75 -2.94 -8.44
C ASN A 53 3.77 -2.44 -7.41
N LYS A 54 4.78 -3.25 -7.07
CA LYS A 54 5.86 -2.85 -6.16
C LYS A 54 6.73 -1.73 -6.73
N THR A 55 6.95 -1.72 -8.05
CA THR A 55 7.61 -0.59 -8.72
C THR A 55 6.80 0.70 -8.54
N ILE A 56 5.50 0.67 -8.81
CA ILE A 56 4.61 1.82 -8.61
C ILE A 56 4.67 2.31 -7.16
N SER A 57 4.50 1.40 -6.21
CA SER A 57 4.39 1.75 -4.78
C SER A 57 5.72 2.21 -4.18
N ALA A 58 6.84 1.55 -4.49
CA ALA A 58 8.15 1.91 -3.93
C ALA A 58 8.60 3.30 -4.36
N PHE A 59 8.56 3.59 -5.67
CA PHE A 59 8.93 4.92 -6.16
C PHE A 59 7.84 5.98 -5.88
N GLY A 60 6.57 5.58 -5.94
CA GLY A 60 5.45 6.51 -5.82
C GLY A 60 5.15 6.96 -4.38
N SER A 61 5.52 6.19 -3.34
CA SER A 61 5.19 6.53 -1.95
C SER A 61 6.19 7.46 -1.27
N LEU A 62 7.38 7.65 -1.84
CA LEU A 62 8.44 8.48 -1.28
C LEU A 62 8.02 9.95 -1.02
N PRO A 63 7.27 10.63 -1.91
CA PRO A 63 6.90 12.03 -1.70
C PRO A 63 6.05 12.28 -0.44
N ALA A 64 5.13 11.38 -0.09
CA ALA A 64 4.36 11.52 1.16
C ALA A 64 5.27 11.36 2.38
N LEU A 65 6.18 10.38 2.38
CA LEU A 65 7.14 10.20 3.47
C LEU A 65 7.97 11.48 3.70
N LEU A 66 8.50 12.06 2.63
CA LEU A 66 9.27 13.30 2.71
C LEU A 66 8.43 14.46 3.24
N ARG A 67 7.16 14.53 2.83
CA ARG A 67 6.23 15.57 3.29
C ARG A 67 5.88 15.43 4.76
N TYR A 68 5.61 14.20 5.24
CA TYR A 68 5.37 13.92 6.67
C TYR A 68 6.63 14.19 7.52
N ARG A 69 7.82 13.85 7.00
CA ARG A 69 9.08 14.16 7.66
C ARG A 69 9.29 15.67 7.79
N LYS A 70 9.04 16.45 6.71
CA LYS A 70 9.11 17.91 6.71
C LYS A 70 8.12 18.54 7.71
N ALA A 71 6.94 17.94 7.85
CA ALA A 71 5.93 18.35 8.82
C ALA A 71 6.23 17.89 10.27
N ARG A 72 7.37 17.25 10.52
CA ARG A 72 7.81 16.75 11.85
C ARG A 72 6.82 15.76 12.49
N LEU A 73 6.11 15.00 11.67
CA LEU A 73 5.14 14.01 12.13
C LEU A 73 5.74 12.63 12.38
N LEU A 74 6.99 12.39 11.97
CA LEU A 74 7.69 11.14 12.28
C LEU A 74 8.19 11.17 13.74
N PRO A 75 7.98 10.08 14.49
CA PRO A 75 8.56 9.92 15.83
C PRO A 75 10.09 10.02 15.81
N ASN A 76 10.65 10.72 16.79
CA ASN A 76 12.10 10.86 16.90
C ASN A 76 12.73 9.62 17.58
N LEU A 77 12.80 8.51 16.86
CA LEU A 77 13.36 7.24 17.34
C LEU A 77 14.86 7.10 17.09
N GLY A 78 15.45 8.05 16.39
CA GLY A 78 16.83 7.93 15.92
C GLY A 78 16.97 7.06 14.67
N TRP A 79 17.98 7.36 13.83
CA TRP A 79 18.15 6.73 12.54
C TRP A 79 18.44 5.21 12.61
N LYS A 80 19.15 4.74 13.64
CA LYS A 80 19.48 3.31 13.81
C LYS A 80 18.23 2.45 13.98
N ILE A 81 17.26 2.95 14.73
CA ILE A 81 15.99 2.23 14.96
C ILE A 81 15.15 2.20 13.71
N TRP A 82 15.03 3.33 13.01
CA TRP A 82 14.32 3.36 11.73
C TRP A 82 14.98 2.46 10.69
N ALA A 83 16.33 2.41 10.65
CA ALA A 83 17.06 1.51 9.76
C ALA A 83 16.79 0.04 10.11
N PHE A 84 16.85 -0.33 11.39
CA PHE A 84 16.56 -1.70 11.84
C PHE A 84 15.13 -2.14 11.49
N LEU A 85 14.13 -1.33 11.82
CA LEU A 85 12.73 -1.63 11.50
C LEU A 85 12.50 -1.68 9.98
N GLY A 86 13.08 -0.74 9.24
CA GLY A 86 12.96 -0.72 7.78
C GLY A 86 13.61 -1.93 7.10
N LEU A 87 14.81 -2.31 7.52
CA LEU A 87 15.49 -3.50 7.00
C LEU A 87 14.71 -4.78 7.34
N SER A 88 14.14 -4.86 8.55
CA SER A 88 13.28 -5.98 8.95
C SER A 88 12.04 -6.04 8.05
N CYS A 89 11.34 -4.92 7.83
CA CYS A 89 10.20 -4.86 6.93
C CYS A 89 10.57 -5.31 5.50
N ALA A 90 11.71 -4.84 5.00
CA ALA A 90 12.21 -5.22 3.67
C ALA A 90 12.50 -6.73 3.58
N ALA A 91 13.15 -7.30 4.60
CA ALA A 91 13.49 -8.72 4.63
C ALA A 91 12.23 -9.60 4.67
N PHE A 92 11.29 -9.34 5.58
CA PHE A 92 10.03 -10.10 5.64
C PHE A 92 9.22 -9.98 4.36
N SER A 93 9.20 -8.78 3.75
CA SER A 93 8.49 -8.56 2.50
C SER A 93 9.17 -9.28 1.31
N ALA A 94 10.49 -9.33 1.27
CA ALA A 94 11.20 -10.13 0.26
C ALA A 94 10.86 -11.63 0.38
N VAL A 95 10.72 -12.15 1.60
CA VAL A 95 10.27 -13.55 1.83
C VAL A 95 8.82 -13.72 1.35
N GLY A 96 7.94 -12.77 1.62
CA GLY A 96 6.55 -12.78 1.10
C GLY A 96 6.52 -12.78 -0.43
N ALA A 97 7.35 -11.95 -1.05
CA ALA A 97 7.50 -11.88 -2.51
C ALA A 97 8.03 -13.20 -3.10
N PHE A 98 8.98 -13.86 -2.43
CA PHE A 98 9.43 -15.19 -2.82
C PHE A 98 8.28 -16.20 -2.80
N VAL A 99 7.50 -16.24 -1.73
CA VAL A 99 6.35 -17.15 -1.59
C VAL A 99 5.29 -16.89 -2.67
N SER A 100 5.10 -15.63 -3.08
CA SER A 100 4.14 -15.26 -4.13
C SER A 100 4.47 -15.82 -5.52
N GLN A 101 5.68 -16.34 -5.72
CA GLN A 101 6.13 -16.90 -7.02
C GLN A 101 5.85 -18.38 -7.18
N TYR A 102 5.33 -19.07 -6.19
CA TYR A 102 4.92 -20.46 -6.35
C TYR A 102 3.77 -20.58 -7.36
N GLU A 103 3.85 -21.53 -8.28
CA GLU A 103 2.86 -21.76 -9.35
C GLU A 103 1.44 -21.84 -8.80
N ALA A 104 1.23 -22.64 -7.75
CA ALA A 104 -0.06 -22.79 -7.11
C ALA A 104 -0.69 -21.46 -6.60
N PHE A 105 0.14 -20.45 -6.30
CA PHE A 105 -0.31 -19.11 -5.92
C PHE A 105 -0.60 -18.27 -7.16
N LEU A 106 0.28 -18.30 -8.16
CA LEU A 106 0.13 -17.53 -9.40
C LEU A 106 -1.11 -17.95 -10.18
N ASP A 107 -1.40 -19.23 -10.27
CA ASP A 107 -2.58 -19.78 -10.97
C ASP A 107 -3.89 -19.30 -10.33
N ARG A 108 -3.87 -19.04 -9.03
CA ARG A 108 -5.05 -18.59 -8.26
C ARG A 108 -5.09 -17.11 -7.97
N ILE A 109 -4.12 -16.33 -8.44
CA ILE A 109 -4.00 -14.90 -8.10
C ILE A 109 -5.23 -14.10 -8.55
N SER A 110 -5.85 -14.48 -9.67
CA SER A 110 -7.07 -13.88 -10.19
C SER A 110 -8.29 -14.08 -9.27
N LEU A 111 -8.27 -15.10 -8.44
CA LEU A 111 -9.29 -15.35 -7.41
C LEU A 111 -8.87 -14.76 -6.05
N ILE A 112 -7.59 -14.90 -5.69
CA ILE A 112 -7.06 -14.45 -4.39
C ILE A 112 -7.17 -12.92 -4.26
N VAL A 113 -6.82 -12.18 -5.32
CA VAL A 113 -6.81 -10.70 -5.28
C VAL A 113 -8.20 -10.13 -4.98
N PRO A 114 -9.30 -10.48 -5.70
CA PRO A 114 -10.63 -9.95 -5.37
C PRO A 114 -11.10 -10.34 -3.97
N LEU A 115 -10.84 -11.57 -3.53
CA LEU A 115 -11.18 -12.01 -2.16
C LEU A 115 -10.45 -11.16 -1.12
N MET A 116 -9.16 -10.88 -1.33
CA MET A 116 -8.38 -10.01 -0.47
C MET A 116 -8.89 -8.57 -0.49
N LEU A 117 -9.30 -8.05 -1.66
CA LEU A 117 -9.89 -6.71 -1.76
C LEU A 117 -11.18 -6.61 -0.95
N VAL A 118 -12.07 -7.60 -1.03
CA VAL A 118 -13.30 -7.66 -0.21
C VAL A 118 -12.96 -7.71 1.28
N PHE A 119 -12.03 -8.57 1.67
CA PHE A 119 -11.59 -8.70 3.06
C PHE A 119 -11.01 -7.37 3.61
N VAL A 120 -10.08 -6.75 2.87
CA VAL A 120 -9.46 -5.49 3.30
C VAL A 120 -10.47 -4.34 3.30
N MET A 121 -11.40 -4.29 2.33
CA MET A 121 -12.50 -3.32 2.36
C MET A 121 -13.37 -3.50 3.58
N GLY A 122 -13.79 -4.73 3.89
CA GLY A 122 -14.56 -5.04 5.10
C GLY A 122 -13.84 -4.62 6.37
N PHE A 123 -12.53 -4.90 6.45
CA PHE A 123 -11.67 -4.44 7.53
C PHE A 123 -11.64 -2.91 7.66
N MET A 124 -11.46 -2.19 6.54
CA MET A 124 -11.42 -0.72 6.54
C MET A 124 -12.77 -0.11 6.92
N VAL A 125 -13.88 -0.65 6.40
CA VAL A 125 -15.23 -0.22 6.75
C VAL A 125 -15.49 -0.43 8.24
N LYS A 126 -15.19 -1.62 8.77
CA LYS A 126 -15.30 -1.90 10.19
C LYS A 126 -14.52 -0.88 11.01
N LYS A 127 -13.24 -0.68 10.69
CA LYS A 127 -12.37 0.27 11.38
C LYS A 127 -12.90 1.71 11.33
N TRP A 128 -13.43 2.16 10.20
CA TRP A 128 -13.79 3.56 10.01
C TRP A 128 -15.17 3.93 10.59
N PHE A 129 -16.10 2.96 10.63
CA PHE A 129 -17.48 3.22 11.03
C PHE A 129 -17.85 2.61 12.38
N PHE A 130 -17.21 1.51 12.77
CA PHE A 130 -17.57 0.78 13.99
C PHE A 130 -16.50 0.89 15.08
N ASP A 131 -15.22 0.95 14.72
CA ASP A 131 -14.12 1.08 15.68
C ASP A 131 -13.71 2.57 15.85
N ALA A 132 -14.69 3.47 15.93
CA ALA A 132 -14.43 4.87 16.26
C ALA A 132 -13.91 4.93 17.70
N HIS A 133 -12.65 4.55 17.89
CA HIS A 133 -11.94 4.90 19.09
C HIS A 133 -11.77 6.42 19.03
N PRO A 134 -12.37 7.19 19.99
CA PRO A 134 -11.85 8.51 20.23
C PRO A 134 -10.35 8.28 20.40
N ALA A 135 -9.54 8.97 19.62
CA ALA A 135 -8.11 9.03 19.88
C ALA A 135 -8.01 9.43 21.35
N THR A 136 -7.92 8.43 22.20
CA THR A 136 -7.59 8.69 23.61
C THR A 136 -6.28 9.39 23.46
N GLU A 137 -6.26 10.65 23.80
CA GLU A 137 -5.10 11.53 23.82
C GLU A 137 -4.13 11.03 24.90
N LEU A 138 -3.74 9.79 24.80
CA LEU A 138 -2.50 9.33 25.39
C LEU A 138 -1.44 9.99 24.54
N ALA A 139 -1.16 11.24 24.90
CA ALA A 139 -0.01 11.97 24.47
C ALA A 139 1.17 11.02 24.63
N MET A 140 1.60 10.40 23.52
CA MET A 140 2.86 9.68 23.52
C MET A 140 3.96 10.73 23.50
N ASP A 141 4.14 11.37 24.66
CA ASP A 141 5.12 12.43 24.88
C ASP A 141 6.55 11.92 24.89
N SER A 142 6.75 10.59 24.80
CA SER A 142 8.07 10.00 24.83
C SER A 142 8.31 9.00 23.70
N PRO A 143 9.32 9.24 22.84
CA PRO A 143 9.82 8.27 21.88
C PRO A 143 10.20 6.92 22.54
N LYS A 144 10.63 6.95 23.80
CA LYS A 144 10.95 5.75 24.59
C LYS A 144 9.72 4.88 24.85
N ALA A 145 8.56 5.48 25.20
CA ALA A 145 7.33 4.74 25.43
C ALA A 145 6.83 4.04 24.14
N LEU A 146 6.94 4.71 22.99
CA LEU A 146 6.65 4.10 21.70
C LEU A 146 7.57 2.90 21.45
N MET A 147 8.88 3.08 21.68
CA MET A 147 9.85 2.02 21.48
C MET A 147 9.58 0.79 22.35
N THR A 148 9.28 0.98 23.62
CA THR A 148 8.97 -0.14 24.53
C THR A 148 7.76 -0.93 24.03
N LYS A 149 6.77 -0.25 23.46
CA LYS A 149 5.57 -0.88 22.91
C LYS A 149 5.80 -1.60 21.57
N ILE A 150 6.59 -1.01 20.65
CA ILE A 150 6.81 -1.59 19.31
C ILE A 150 8.05 -2.48 19.19
N ALA A 151 8.97 -2.43 20.16
CA ALA A 151 10.17 -3.26 20.19
C ALA A 151 9.97 -4.62 20.89
N GLY A 152 8.81 -4.86 21.49
CA GLY A 152 8.48 -6.17 22.06
C GLY A 152 8.44 -7.27 21.01
N PRO A 153 8.75 -8.54 21.37
CA PRO A 153 8.78 -9.66 20.41
C PRO A 153 7.46 -9.82 19.63
N GLY A 154 6.32 -9.65 20.28
CA GLY A 154 5.01 -9.73 19.65
C GLY A 154 4.77 -8.63 18.60
N SER A 155 5.20 -7.42 18.92
CA SER A 155 5.09 -6.27 17.99
C SER A 155 6.00 -6.43 16.78
N PHE A 156 7.23 -6.92 17.01
CA PHE A 156 8.17 -7.22 15.94
C PHE A 156 7.61 -8.29 14.99
N LEU A 157 7.03 -9.36 15.55
CA LEU A 157 6.38 -10.41 14.77
C LEU A 157 5.15 -9.88 13.98
N SER A 158 4.37 -8.99 14.59
CA SER A 158 3.22 -8.35 13.91
C SER A 158 3.67 -7.47 12.74
N ILE A 159 4.69 -6.62 12.93
CA ILE A 159 5.28 -5.80 11.87
C ILE A 159 5.86 -6.69 10.77
N GLY A 160 6.56 -7.76 11.14
CA GLY A 160 7.09 -8.76 10.20
C GLY A 160 5.99 -9.46 9.41
N GLY A 161 4.92 -9.91 10.07
CA GLY A 161 3.77 -10.55 9.43
C GLY A 161 3.05 -9.63 8.45
N ILE A 162 2.84 -8.36 8.81
CA ILE A 162 2.26 -7.36 7.91
C ILE A 162 3.19 -7.11 6.72
N SER A 163 4.50 -7.04 6.94
CA SER A 163 5.49 -6.87 5.87
C SER A 163 5.55 -8.08 4.95
N PHE A 164 5.50 -9.29 5.50
CA PHE A 164 5.41 -10.53 4.72
C PHE A 164 4.16 -10.52 3.82
N TYR A 165 3.00 -10.18 4.39
CA TYR A 165 1.76 -10.02 3.64
C TYR A 165 1.92 -8.97 2.52
N ASP A 166 2.64 -7.86 2.78
CA ASP A 166 2.91 -6.84 1.76
C ASP A 166 3.70 -7.41 0.57
N GLY A 167 4.70 -8.23 0.83
CA GLY A 167 5.46 -8.91 -0.21
C GLY A 167 4.64 -9.94 -0.98
N LEU A 168 3.79 -10.67 -0.26
CA LEU A 168 2.95 -11.74 -0.81
C LEU A 168 1.84 -11.20 -1.74
N LEU A 169 1.17 -10.11 -1.36
CA LEU A 169 0.00 -9.55 -2.05
C LEU A 169 0.03 -8.02 -2.14
N GLY A 170 0.13 -7.34 -1.01
CA GLY A 170 0.29 -5.89 -0.89
C GLY A 170 -0.97 -5.06 -0.66
N PRO A 171 -2.17 -5.35 -1.21
CA PRO A 171 -3.33 -4.49 -1.02
C PRO A 171 -3.70 -4.28 0.45
N GLY A 172 -3.81 -3.02 0.89
CA GLY A 172 -4.24 -2.68 2.25
C GLY A 172 -3.18 -2.74 3.34
N THR A 173 -1.94 -3.10 3.05
CA THR A 173 -0.84 -3.20 4.02
C THR A 173 -0.68 -1.94 4.86
N GLY A 174 -0.76 -0.77 4.25
CA GLY A 174 -0.68 0.48 5.00
C GLY A 174 -1.80 0.66 6.02
N ALA A 175 -3.01 0.17 5.72
CA ALA A 175 -4.11 0.19 6.69
C ALA A 175 -3.84 -0.75 7.88
N PHE A 176 -3.21 -1.90 7.65
CA PHE A 176 -2.80 -2.81 8.71
C PHE A 176 -1.70 -2.22 9.59
N PHE A 177 -0.64 -1.63 9.01
CA PHE A 177 0.39 -0.92 9.77
C PHE A 177 -0.18 0.23 10.59
N MET A 178 -1.06 1.03 9.98
CA MET A 178 -1.69 2.15 10.66
C MET A 178 -2.56 1.67 11.82
N ASN A 179 -3.37 0.61 11.60
CA ASN A 179 -4.18 0.02 12.66
C ASN A 179 -3.34 -0.54 13.80
N PHE A 180 -2.24 -1.23 13.47
CA PHE A 180 -1.30 -1.73 14.46
C PHE A 180 -0.74 -0.60 15.34
N LEU A 181 -0.29 0.49 14.73
CA LEU A 181 0.26 1.64 15.46
C LEU A 181 -0.80 2.34 16.32
N GLU A 182 -2.01 2.55 15.78
CA GLU A 182 -3.12 3.17 16.53
C GLU A 182 -3.56 2.29 17.71
N HIS A 183 -3.58 0.97 17.55
CA HIS A 183 -3.87 0.04 18.65
C HIS A 183 -2.83 0.14 19.79
N HIS A 184 -1.59 0.50 19.45
CA HIS A 184 -0.55 0.77 20.44
C HIS A 184 -0.56 2.23 20.98
N GLY A 185 -1.62 2.99 20.70
CA GLY A 185 -1.83 4.34 21.22
C GLY A 185 -1.07 5.43 20.45
N VAL A 186 -0.62 5.17 19.22
CA VAL A 186 0.02 6.19 18.38
C VAL A 186 -1.06 7.08 17.76
N ARG A 187 -0.91 8.40 17.86
CA ARG A 187 -1.83 9.35 17.21
C ARG A 187 -1.94 9.09 15.71
N THR A 188 -3.13 9.18 15.16
CA THR A 188 -3.45 8.87 13.75
C THR A 188 -2.50 9.52 12.73
N LEU A 189 -2.16 10.81 12.87
CA LEU A 189 -1.23 11.47 11.95
C LEU A 189 0.20 10.93 12.07
N THR A 190 0.65 10.67 13.28
CA THR A 190 1.97 10.09 13.57
C THR A 190 2.02 8.62 13.11
N ALA A 191 0.96 7.87 13.35
CA ALA A 191 0.81 6.50 12.88
C ALA A 191 0.87 6.44 11.35
N ASN A 192 0.17 7.36 10.67
CA ASN A 192 0.23 7.45 9.21
C ASN A 192 1.64 7.77 8.71
N ALA A 193 2.34 8.72 9.33
CA ALA A 193 3.72 9.05 8.98
C ALA A 193 4.68 7.85 9.17
N ALA A 194 4.59 7.14 10.31
CA ALA A 194 5.40 5.95 10.59
C ALA A 194 5.06 4.79 9.63
N THR A 195 3.78 4.61 9.30
CA THR A 195 3.31 3.64 8.29
C THR A 195 4.00 3.85 6.95
N LYS A 196 4.28 5.11 6.54
CA LYS A 196 4.99 5.36 5.27
C LYS A 196 6.43 4.82 5.28
N VAL A 197 7.10 4.84 6.42
CA VAL A 197 8.43 4.23 6.54
C VAL A 197 8.34 2.71 6.37
N PHE A 198 7.43 2.06 7.11
CA PHE A 198 7.26 0.60 7.04
C PHE A 198 6.83 0.15 5.65
N ASN A 199 5.83 0.82 5.07
CA ASN A 199 5.28 0.49 3.76
C ASN A 199 6.29 0.74 2.62
N LEU A 200 7.06 1.83 2.67
CA LEU A 200 8.15 2.07 1.71
C LEU A 200 9.22 0.99 1.82
N SER A 201 9.65 0.67 3.04
CA SER A 201 10.69 -0.34 3.27
C SER A 201 10.26 -1.73 2.80
N SER A 202 9.03 -2.15 3.11
CA SER A 202 8.49 -3.43 2.65
C SER A 202 8.34 -3.46 1.12
N ASN A 203 7.83 -2.38 0.49
CA ASN A 203 7.74 -2.31 -0.96
C ASN A 203 9.12 -2.35 -1.64
N VAL A 204 10.14 -1.71 -1.07
CA VAL A 204 11.52 -1.78 -1.58
C VAL A 204 12.08 -3.19 -1.45
N GLY A 205 11.87 -3.87 -0.32
CA GLY A 205 12.32 -5.25 -0.13
C GLY A 205 11.73 -6.22 -1.14
N ALA A 206 10.40 -6.18 -1.34
CA ALA A 206 9.74 -6.98 -2.37
C ALA A 206 10.18 -6.58 -3.79
N LEU A 207 10.34 -5.28 -4.06
CA LEU A 207 10.79 -4.78 -5.36
C LEU A 207 12.18 -5.35 -5.72
N ILE A 208 13.14 -5.30 -4.77
CA ILE A 208 14.47 -5.87 -5.00
C ILE A 208 14.37 -7.33 -5.42
N PHE A 209 13.53 -8.12 -4.74
CA PHE A 209 13.29 -9.51 -5.08
C PHE A 209 12.71 -9.66 -6.51
N PHE A 210 11.63 -8.94 -6.84
CA PHE A 210 10.99 -9.03 -8.16
C PHE A 210 11.92 -8.55 -9.29
N VAL A 211 12.74 -7.52 -9.04
CA VAL A 211 13.76 -7.06 -9.99
C VAL A 211 14.81 -8.13 -10.25
N ALA A 212 15.33 -8.76 -9.18
CA ALA A 212 16.30 -9.84 -9.31
C ALA A 212 15.74 -11.04 -10.09
N MET A 213 14.43 -11.29 -10.00
CA MET A 213 13.74 -12.34 -10.74
C MET A 213 13.28 -11.92 -12.14
N GLY A 214 13.49 -10.66 -12.56
CA GLY A 214 13.03 -10.15 -13.85
C GLY A 214 11.51 -10.05 -13.99
N LYS A 215 10.78 -9.95 -12.87
CA LYS A 215 9.30 -10.00 -12.81
C LYS A 215 8.65 -8.60 -12.77
N ASN A 216 9.19 -7.65 -13.53
CA ASN A 216 8.71 -6.26 -13.57
C ASN A 216 8.46 -5.79 -15.01
N LEU A 217 7.37 -5.07 -15.21
CA LEU A 217 7.12 -4.30 -16.42
C LEU A 217 7.50 -2.83 -16.14
N TRP A 218 8.76 -2.49 -16.42
CA TRP A 218 9.35 -1.20 -16.05
C TRP A 218 8.58 0.00 -16.59
N LEU A 219 8.17 -0.05 -17.86
CA LEU A 219 7.47 1.07 -18.49
C LEU A 219 6.12 1.37 -17.82
N PHE A 220 5.33 0.32 -17.51
CA PHE A 220 4.09 0.44 -16.75
C PHE A 220 4.36 0.85 -15.28
N GLY A 221 5.36 0.24 -14.68
CA GLY A 221 5.75 0.52 -13.30
C GLY A 221 6.18 1.96 -13.08
N LEU A 222 7.06 2.49 -13.90
CA LEU A 222 7.60 3.85 -13.75
C LEU A 222 6.59 4.93 -14.16
N SER A 223 5.83 4.74 -15.24
CA SER A 223 4.75 5.68 -15.61
C SER A 223 3.67 5.76 -14.52
N GLY A 224 3.27 4.60 -13.99
CA GLY A 224 2.37 4.54 -12.84
C GLY A 224 2.96 5.18 -11.59
N ALA A 225 4.24 4.93 -11.29
CA ALA A 225 4.93 5.50 -10.14
C ALA A 225 4.98 7.03 -10.18
N PHE A 226 5.18 7.63 -11.35
CA PHE A 226 5.17 9.08 -11.51
C PHE A 226 3.80 9.68 -11.14
N CYS A 227 2.71 9.14 -11.68
CA CYS A 227 1.36 9.61 -11.36
C CYS A 227 0.98 9.33 -9.89
N TYR A 228 1.38 8.16 -9.39
CA TYR A 228 1.20 7.82 -7.98
C TYR A 228 1.94 8.80 -7.06
N ALA A 229 3.18 9.17 -7.38
CA ALA A 229 3.98 10.14 -6.63
C ALA A 229 3.30 11.51 -6.56
N LEU A 230 2.72 11.98 -7.67
CA LEU A 230 1.96 13.23 -7.70
C LEU A 230 0.72 13.14 -6.77
N GLY A 231 -0.07 12.09 -6.89
CA GLY A 231 -1.23 11.87 -6.03
C GLY A 231 -0.82 11.75 -4.56
N ASN A 232 0.23 11.00 -4.28
CA ASN A 232 0.76 10.77 -2.94
C ASN A 232 1.26 12.06 -2.28
N TYR A 233 1.95 12.93 -3.04
CA TYR A 233 2.36 14.24 -2.58
C TYR A 233 1.16 15.14 -2.25
N LEU A 234 0.19 15.26 -3.16
CA LEU A 234 -0.98 16.12 -2.98
C LEU A 234 -1.84 15.63 -1.81
N GLY A 235 -2.11 14.34 -1.75
CA GLY A 235 -2.90 13.71 -0.70
C GLY A 235 -2.28 13.86 0.69
N ALA A 236 -0.96 13.69 0.83
CA ALA A 236 -0.28 13.94 2.10
C ALA A 236 -0.45 15.38 2.58
N GLY A 237 -0.40 16.36 1.66
CA GLY A 237 -0.65 17.75 2.02
C GLY A 237 -2.08 18.02 2.45
N PHE A 238 -3.03 17.33 1.85
CA PHE A 238 -4.42 17.44 2.23
C PHE A 238 -4.67 16.89 3.64
N VAL A 239 -4.13 15.69 3.93
CA VAL A 239 -4.25 15.06 5.25
C VAL A 239 -3.64 15.91 6.37
N ILE A 240 -2.46 16.47 6.12
CA ILE A 240 -1.80 17.34 7.11
C ILE A 240 -2.65 18.56 7.44
N LYS A 241 -3.39 19.10 6.45
CA LYS A 241 -4.19 20.32 6.63
C LYS A 241 -5.62 20.07 7.11
N ARG A 242 -6.28 19.01 6.63
CA ARG A 242 -7.73 18.80 6.82
C ARG A 242 -8.12 17.47 7.47
N GLY A 243 -7.15 16.61 7.78
CA GLY A 243 -7.42 15.28 8.35
C GLY A 243 -7.89 14.27 7.32
N GLN A 244 -8.34 13.09 7.79
CA GLN A 244 -8.54 11.91 6.95
C GLN A 244 -9.99 11.64 6.52
N ASN A 245 -10.99 12.32 7.08
CA ASN A 245 -12.39 11.90 6.95
C ASN A 245 -12.94 11.93 5.51
N LEU A 246 -12.59 12.94 4.73
CA LEU A 246 -13.06 13.04 3.34
C LEU A 246 -12.53 11.90 2.47
N VAL A 247 -11.37 11.38 2.80
CA VAL A 247 -10.67 10.38 2.01
C VAL A 247 -11.25 9.01 2.17
N ARG A 248 -11.79 8.70 3.34
CA ARG A 248 -12.46 7.43 3.62
C ARG A 248 -13.58 7.17 2.60
N ALA A 249 -14.38 8.20 2.33
CA ALA A 249 -15.45 8.11 1.32
C ALA A 249 -14.88 7.88 -0.09
N VAL A 250 -13.85 8.60 -0.49
CA VAL A 250 -13.21 8.45 -1.82
C VAL A 250 -12.63 7.05 -1.99
N VAL A 251 -11.95 6.52 -0.98
CA VAL A 251 -11.40 5.14 -1.01
C VAL A 251 -12.51 4.13 -1.25
N LEU A 252 -13.59 4.20 -0.46
CA LEU A 252 -14.72 3.27 -0.57
C LEU A 252 -15.33 3.32 -1.96
N ILE A 253 -15.59 4.51 -2.50
CA ILE A 253 -16.19 4.67 -3.82
C ILE A 253 -15.28 4.08 -4.91
N VAL A 254 -13.99 4.46 -4.93
CA VAL A 254 -13.06 4.02 -5.98
C VAL A 254 -12.84 2.51 -5.94
N VAL A 255 -12.61 1.95 -4.75
CA VAL A 255 -12.36 0.50 -4.62
C VAL A 255 -13.63 -0.29 -4.93
N SER A 256 -14.82 0.20 -4.54
CA SER A 256 -16.11 -0.44 -4.90
C SER A 256 -16.32 -0.47 -6.41
N ILE A 257 -16.06 0.64 -7.12
CA ILE A 257 -16.19 0.69 -8.59
C ILE A 257 -15.22 -0.30 -9.26
N LEU A 258 -13.96 -0.35 -8.81
CA LEU A 258 -12.97 -1.27 -9.37
C LEU A 258 -13.31 -2.74 -9.10
N LEU A 259 -13.80 -3.04 -7.90
CA LEU A 259 -14.23 -4.39 -7.53
C LEU A 259 -15.44 -4.83 -8.37
N LEU A 260 -16.47 -3.98 -8.50
CA LEU A 260 -17.64 -4.26 -9.33
C LEU A 260 -17.26 -4.50 -10.79
N ARG A 261 -16.39 -3.66 -11.35
CA ARG A 261 -15.87 -3.85 -12.72
C ARG A 261 -15.11 -5.16 -12.87
N TYR A 262 -14.28 -5.52 -11.88
CA TYR A 262 -13.54 -6.77 -11.90
C TYR A 262 -14.49 -7.97 -11.83
N LEU A 263 -15.46 -7.96 -10.92
CA LEU A 263 -16.49 -9.01 -10.79
C LEU A 263 -17.30 -9.17 -12.07
N TYR A 264 -17.72 -8.07 -12.68
CA TYR A 264 -18.43 -8.09 -13.95
C TYR A 264 -17.62 -8.80 -15.06
N ARG A 265 -16.33 -8.45 -15.22
CA ARG A 265 -15.45 -9.11 -16.19
C ARG A 265 -15.23 -10.59 -15.86
N TYR A 266 -15.09 -10.93 -14.60
CA TYR A 266 -14.92 -12.32 -14.17
C TYR A 266 -16.16 -13.15 -14.49
N ILE A 267 -17.37 -12.63 -14.23
CA ILE A 267 -18.63 -13.28 -14.56
C ILE A 267 -18.79 -13.48 -16.08
N GLN A 268 -18.39 -12.50 -16.89
CA GLN A 268 -18.35 -12.66 -18.36
C GLN A 268 -17.36 -13.76 -18.79
N SER A 269 -16.19 -13.85 -18.13
CA SER A 269 -15.17 -14.85 -18.51
C SER A 269 -15.59 -16.30 -18.23
N ILE A 270 -16.51 -16.51 -17.28
CA ILE A 270 -17.06 -17.85 -16.97
C ILE A 270 -18.38 -18.13 -17.69
N GLY A 271 -18.80 -17.24 -18.63
CA GLY A 271 -19.97 -17.47 -19.48
C GLY A 271 -21.32 -17.42 -18.76
N MET A 272 -21.40 -16.74 -17.60
CA MET A 272 -22.67 -16.58 -16.86
C MET A 272 -23.51 -15.39 -17.34
N ILE A 273 -22.94 -14.48 -18.12
CA ILE A 273 -23.63 -13.34 -18.76
C ILE A 273 -23.00 -13.11 -20.14
#